data_d73d21c504f2afa522a9be8b91a47075
#
_entry.id   d73d21c504f2afa522a9be8b91a47075
#
_cell.length_a   1.000
_cell.length_b   1.000
_cell.length_c   1.000
_cell.angle_alpha   90.00
_cell.angle_beta   90.00
_cell.angle_gamma   90.00
#
_symmetry.space_group_name_H-M   'P 1'
#
loop_
_entity.id
_entity.type
_entity.pdbx_description
1 polymer ?
#
loop_
_entity_poly.entity_id
_entity_poly.type
_entity_poly.pdbx_seq_one_letter_code
_entity_poly.pdbx_strand_id
1 'polypeptide(L)'
;MLDRRSALATAKPCTNAALEIRESPDFTLIQIASLSADFERRLKSVVGPLPRSVGTAKAQEGRTLLRVGPSQFWIIGAADDDIAAALSGLGAVTPLSHSRTRIALAGVPAREVLAKLVPLDFHPKTFGAG
;
A
#
# COMPACT_ATOMS: atom_id res chain seq x y z
N MET A 1 -15.50 -4.58 21.92
CA MET A 1 -14.43 -4.17 20.96
C MET A 1 -13.86 -5.44 20.34
N LEU A 2 -13.85 -5.57 19.02
CA LEU A 2 -13.30 -6.75 18.37
C LEU A 2 -11.79 -6.58 18.27
N ASP A 3 -11.03 -7.54 18.81
CA ASP A 3 -9.57 -7.54 18.68
C ASP A 3 -9.17 -7.79 17.22
N ARG A 4 -8.20 -7.01 16.75
CA ARG A 4 -7.61 -7.24 15.43
C ARG A 4 -6.88 -8.59 15.44
N ARG A 5 -7.36 -9.53 14.62
CA ARG A 5 -6.73 -10.83 14.46
C ARG A 5 -6.21 -10.97 13.03
N SER A 6 -4.93 -11.27 12.87
CA SER A 6 -4.36 -11.55 11.57
C SER A 6 -4.95 -12.83 10.97
N ALA A 7 -5.16 -12.84 9.65
CA ALA A 7 -5.48 -14.04 8.90
C ALA A 7 -4.34 -15.08 8.96
N LEU A 8 -3.12 -14.64 9.23
CA LEU A 8 -1.92 -15.48 9.35
C LEU A 8 -1.48 -15.71 10.81
N ALA A 9 -2.36 -15.46 11.79
CA ALA A 9 -2.01 -15.56 13.22
C ALA A 9 -1.42 -16.93 13.64
N THR A 10 -1.71 -17.99 12.91
CA THR A 10 -1.20 -19.35 13.15
C THR A 10 -0.07 -19.74 12.18
N ALA A 11 0.21 -18.90 11.18
CA ALA A 11 1.27 -19.18 10.22
C ALA A 11 2.64 -18.91 10.85
N LYS A 12 3.58 -19.83 10.67
CA LYS A 12 4.95 -19.63 11.10
C LYS A 12 5.72 -18.86 10.04
N PRO A 13 6.57 -17.89 10.42
CA PRO A 13 7.51 -17.29 9.49
C PRO A 13 8.37 -18.37 8.82
N CYS A 14 8.61 -18.23 7.53
CA CYS A 14 9.54 -19.09 6.81
C CYS A 14 10.85 -18.31 6.64
N THR A 15 11.89 -18.79 7.30
CA THR A 15 13.21 -18.18 7.24
C THR A 15 14.24 -19.25 6.95
N ASN A 16 15.08 -19.01 5.95
CA ASN A 16 16.28 -19.77 5.69
C ASN A 16 17.48 -18.82 5.47
N ALA A 17 18.65 -19.34 5.21
CA ALA A 17 19.86 -18.52 5.05
C ALA A 17 19.79 -17.50 3.90
N ALA A 18 18.89 -17.69 2.93
CA ALA A 18 18.79 -16.87 1.72
C ALA A 18 17.51 -16.02 1.64
N LEU A 19 16.42 -16.44 2.28
CA LEU A 19 15.10 -15.82 2.15
C LEU A 19 14.37 -15.78 3.49
N GLU A 20 13.80 -14.64 3.81
CA GLU A 20 12.85 -14.43 4.89
C GLU A 20 11.47 -14.10 4.33
N ILE A 21 10.45 -14.81 4.81
CA ILE A 21 9.04 -14.51 4.52
C ILE A 21 8.33 -14.36 5.86
N ARG A 22 7.79 -13.19 6.13
CA ARG A 22 7.07 -12.92 7.37
C ARG A 22 5.87 -12.01 7.17
N GLU A 23 4.90 -12.11 8.04
CA GLU A 23 3.84 -11.11 8.13
C GLU A 23 4.41 -9.80 8.69
N SER A 24 3.89 -8.69 8.21
CA SER A 24 4.14 -7.35 8.71
C SER A 24 2.81 -6.75 9.19
N PRO A 25 2.36 -7.09 10.42
CA PRO A 25 0.99 -6.87 10.86
C PRO A 25 0.68 -5.40 11.14
N ASP A 26 1.67 -4.64 11.62
CA ASP A 26 1.48 -3.26 12.06
C ASP A 26 1.57 -2.29 10.89
N PHE A 27 0.50 -2.20 10.13
CA PHE A 27 0.37 -1.19 9.07
C PHE A 27 -1.04 -0.61 9.02
N THR A 28 -1.12 0.61 8.60
CA THR A 28 -2.37 1.26 8.22
C THR A 28 -2.46 1.33 6.71
N LEU A 29 -3.65 1.10 6.19
CA LEU A 29 -3.96 1.22 4.78
C LEU A 29 -5.32 1.87 4.62
N ILE A 30 -5.36 2.97 3.90
CA ILE A 30 -6.60 3.57 3.45
C ILE A 30 -6.65 3.62 1.93
N GLN A 31 -7.82 3.37 1.37
CA GLN A 31 -8.12 3.60 -0.02
C GLN A 31 -8.87 4.91 -0.16
N ILE A 32 -8.48 5.69 -1.15
CA ILE A 32 -9.12 6.94 -1.48
C ILE A 32 -9.54 6.88 -2.94
N ALA A 33 -10.81 7.17 -3.22
CA ALA A 33 -11.37 7.18 -4.56
C ALA A 33 -12.01 8.54 -4.86
N SER A 34 -11.77 9.04 -6.07
CA SER A 34 -12.32 10.32 -6.52
C SER A 34 -13.83 10.26 -6.72
N LEU A 35 -14.50 11.33 -6.32
CA LEU A 35 -15.90 11.61 -6.61
C LEU A 35 -16.07 12.93 -7.40
N SER A 36 -14.99 13.70 -7.61
CA SER A 36 -15.05 15.00 -8.28
C SER A 36 -13.77 15.34 -9.05
N ALA A 37 -13.87 16.31 -9.97
CA ALA A 37 -12.71 16.79 -10.73
C ALA A 37 -11.65 17.49 -9.86
N ASP A 38 -12.03 18.06 -8.73
CA ASP A 38 -11.14 18.79 -7.82
C ASP A 38 -10.38 17.89 -6.83
N PHE A 39 -10.72 16.61 -6.83
CA PHE A 39 -10.19 15.62 -5.91
C PHE A 39 -8.66 15.57 -5.86
N GLU A 40 -7.98 15.36 -6.99
CA GLU A 40 -6.52 15.20 -7.00
C GLU A 40 -5.79 16.47 -6.53
N ARG A 41 -6.32 17.64 -6.87
CA ARG A 41 -5.78 18.91 -6.39
C ARG A 41 -5.87 18.99 -4.87
N ARG A 42 -7.02 18.64 -4.31
CA ARG A 42 -7.25 18.65 -2.86
C ARG A 42 -6.43 17.56 -2.16
N LEU A 43 -6.41 16.34 -2.70
CA LEU A 43 -5.57 15.26 -2.17
C LEU A 43 -4.10 15.69 -2.11
N LYS A 44 -3.58 16.26 -3.20
CA LYS A 44 -2.20 16.75 -3.27
C LYS A 44 -1.89 17.82 -2.21
N SER A 45 -2.84 18.70 -1.87
CA SER A 45 -2.62 19.70 -0.82
C SER A 45 -2.55 19.12 0.59
N VAL A 46 -3.13 17.92 0.80
CA VAL A 46 -3.17 17.23 2.09
C VAL A 46 -2.00 16.28 2.27
N VAL A 47 -1.71 15.47 1.24
CA VAL A 47 -0.73 14.39 1.35
C VAL A 47 0.58 14.66 0.59
N GLY A 48 0.68 15.79 -0.09
CA GLY A 48 1.85 16.14 -0.91
C GLY A 48 1.81 15.55 -2.32
N PRO A 49 2.95 15.47 -3.00
CA PRO A 49 3.02 15.06 -4.40
C PRO A 49 2.50 13.65 -4.65
N LEU A 50 1.58 13.49 -5.60
CA LEU A 50 0.96 12.21 -5.96
C LEU A 50 1.80 11.42 -6.98
N PRO A 51 1.70 10.07 -6.99
CA PRO A 51 2.21 9.24 -8.07
C PRO A 51 1.56 9.61 -9.41
N ARG A 52 2.36 9.72 -10.48
CA ARG A 52 1.87 10.21 -11.78
C ARG A 52 1.05 9.19 -12.55
N SER A 53 1.47 7.94 -12.52
CA SER A 53 0.89 6.86 -13.33
C SER A 53 0.32 5.74 -12.46
N VAL A 54 -0.70 5.07 -12.96
CA VAL A 54 -1.23 3.84 -12.34
C VAL A 54 -0.11 2.81 -12.24
N GLY A 55 -0.05 2.12 -11.11
CA GLY A 55 1.00 1.14 -10.82
C GLY A 55 2.30 1.74 -10.28
N THR A 56 2.35 3.06 -10.02
CA THR A 56 3.52 3.69 -9.40
C THR A 56 3.28 4.02 -7.94
N ALA A 57 4.37 4.07 -7.17
CA ALA A 57 4.39 4.43 -5.76
C ALA A 57 5.24 5.67 -5.52
N LYS A 58 4.99 6.35 -4.42
CA LYS A 58 5.80 7.46 -3.92
C LYS A 58 5.87 7.42 -2.40
N ALA A 59 7.08 7.25 -1.89
CA ALA A 59 7.33 7.32 -0.45
C ALA A 59 7.61 8.77 -0.04
N GLN A 60 7.00 9.20 1.06
CA GLN A 60 7.22 10.53 1.64
C GLN A 60 6.75 10.57 3.11
N GLU A 61 7.54 11.18 3.98
CA GLU A 61 7.17 11.48 5.38
C GLU A 61 6.56 10.29 6.15
N GLY A 62 7.17 9.11 6.07
CA GLY A 62 6.72 7.91 6.79
C GLY A 62 5.50 7.21 6.20
N ARG A 63 5.00 7.68 5.06
CA ARG A 63 3.88 7.06 4.33
C ARG A 63 4.29 6.70 2.89
N THR A 64 3.59 5.76 2.30
CA THR A 64 3.73 5.41 0.89
C THR A 64 2.40 5.58 0.19
N LEU A 65 2.38 6.40 -0.85
CA LEU A 65 1.23 6.58 -1.72
C LEU A 65 1.39 5.69 -2.95
N LEU A 66 0.33 4.94 -3.30
CA LEU A 66 0.27 4.15 -4.52
C LEU A 66 -0.91 4.64 -5.37
N ARG A 67 -0.71 4.80 -6.67
CA ARG A 67 -1.80 5.02 -7.61
C ARG A 67 -2.26 3.66 -8.15
N VAL A 68 -3.38 3.14 -7.63
CA VAL A 68 -3.88 1.80 -7.96
C VAL A 68 -4.91 1.82 -9.09
N GLY A 69 -5.40 3.00 -9.44
CA GLY A 69 -6.34 3.21 -10.54
C GLY A 69 -6.28 4.65 -11.04
N PRO A 70 -6.99 4.99 -12.13
CA PRO A 70 -6.99 6.35 -12.68
C PRO A 70 -7.30 7.43 -11.65
N SER A 71 -8.28 7.16 -10.78
CA SER A 71 -8.72 8.08 -9.73
C SER A 71 -8.76 7.40 -8.36
N GLN A 72 -7.89 6.40 -8.15
CA GLN A 72 -7.80 5.64 -6.90
C GLN A 72 -6.37 5.61 -6.38
N PHE A 73 -6.25 5.86 -5.09
CA PHE A 73 -4.98 5.87 -4.38
C PHE A 73 -5.06 5.02 -3.12
N TRP A 74 -3.97 4.38 -2.79
CA TRP A 74 -3.76 3.75 -1.50
C TRP A 74 -2.70 4.54 -0.74
N ILE A 75 -2.93 4.74 0.55
CA ILE A 75 -1.94 5.30 1.47
C ILE A 75 -1.62 4.23 2.50
N ILE A 76 -0.35 3.84 2.55
CA ILE A 76 0.20 2.92 3.54
C ILE A 76 1.05 3.73 4.50
N GLY A 77 0.88 3.55 5.80
CA GLY A 77 1.58 4.30 6.84
C GLY A 77 0.62 5.07 7.72
N ALA A 78 0.96 6.28 8.13
CA ALA A 78 0.12 7.09 9.02
C ALA A 78 -1.31 7.25 8.47
N ALA A 79 -2.29 6.77 9.21
CA ALA A 79 -3.69 7.08 8.99
C ALA A 79 -3.97 8.41 9.67
N ASP A 80 -4.29 9.43 8.88
CA ASP A 80 -4.76 10.70 9.39
C ASP A 80 -6.29 10.75 9.25
N ASP A 81 -7.00 10.84 10.37
CA ASP A 81 -8.44 11.16 10.37
C ASP A 81 -8.71 12.47 9.62
N ASP A 82 -7.73 13.35 9.55
CA ASP A 82 -7.76 14.60 8.80
C ASP A 82 -7.94 14.40 7.28
N ILE A 83 -7.47 13.30 6.71
CA ILE A 83 -7.63 13.01 5.28
C ILE A 83 -9.12 12.83 4.92
N ALA A 84 -9.87 12.12 5.76
CA ALA A 84 -11.29 11.90 5.54
C ALA A 84 -12.08 13.23 5.60
N ALA A 85 -11.77 14.05 6.61
CA ALA A 85 -12.38 15.37 6.75
C ALA A 85 -12.01 16.29 5.58
N ALA A 86 -10.75 16.32 5.19
CA ALA A 86 -10.26 17.17 4.11
C ALA A 86 -10.82 16.80 2.73
N LEU A 87 -11.22 15.55 2.50
CA LEU A 87 -11.77 15.05 1.24
C LEU A 87 -13.30 14.91 1.26
N SER A 88 -13.95 15.39 2.31
CA SER A 88 -15.41 15.34 2.42
C SER A 88 -16.09 15.94 1.19
N GLY A 89 -17.00 15.18 0.57
CA GLY A 89 -17.70 15.57 -0.65
C GLY A 89 -16.87 15.51 -1.95
N LEU A 90 -15.57 15.31 -1.87
CA LEU A 90 -14.67 15.23 -3.04
C LEU A 90 -14.18 13.81 -3.33
N GLY A 91 -14.08 12.99 -2.32
CA GLY A 91 -13.59 11.61 -2.45
C GLY A 91 -14.15 10.70 -1.36
N ALA A 92 -14.18 9.40 -1.63
CA ALA A 92 -14.50 8.38 -0.66
C ALA A 92 -13.22 7.86 -0.02
N VAL A 93 -13.17 7.84 1.31
CA VAL A 93 -12.04 7.31 2.11
C VAL A 93 -12.49 6.02 2.78
N THR A 94 -11.81 4.92 2.50
CA THR A 94 -12.16 3.59 3.01
C THR A 94 -10.98 2.99 3.75
N PRO A 95 -11.09 2.71 5.05
CA PRO A 95 -10.07 1.97 5.79
C PRO A 95 -9.99 0.52 5.30
N LEU A 96 -8.80 0.07 4.93
CA LEU A 96 -8.54 -1.30 4.46
C LEU A 96 -7.56 -2.08 5.34
N SER A 97 -7.07 -1.49 6.41
CA SER A 97 -6.07 -2.11 7.31
C SER A 97 -6.49 -3.48 7.84
N HIS A 98 -7.79 -3.68 8.09
CA HIS A 98 -8.33 -4.94 8.61
C HIS A 98 -8.72 -5.95 7.53
N SER A 99 -8.74 -5.53 6.27
CA SER A 99 -9.14 -6.36 5.13
C SER A 99 -7.97 -6.84 4.28
N ARG A 100 -6.75 -6.50 4.67
CA ARG A 100 -5.52 -6.84 3.95
C ARG A 100 -4.46 -7.39 4.90
N THR A 101 -3.64 -8.26 4.35
CA THR A 101 -2.45 -8.79 5.02
C THR A 101 -1.22 -8.32 4.27
N ARG A 102 -0.24 -7.77 4.98
CA ARG A 102 1.04 -7.38 4.41
C ARG A 102 2.07 -8.45 4.71
N ILE A 103 2.68 -8.99 3.65
CA ILE A 103 3.76 -9.98 3.74
C ILE A 103 5.05 -9.31 3.29
N ALA A 104 6.09 -9.41 4.09
CA ALA A 104 7.43 -8.99 3.76
C ALA A 104 8.24 -10.19 3.25
N LEU A 105 8.85 -10.02 2.08
CA LEU A 105 9.88 -10.92 1.54
C LEU A 105 11.20 -10.18 1.53
N ALA A 106 12.23 -10.78 2.11
CA ALA A 106 13.57 -10.22 2.13
C ALA A 106 14.61 -11.30 1.78
N GLY A 107 15.62 -10.93 1.03
CA GLY A 107 16.71 -11.81 0.60
C GLY A 107 16.95 -11.77 -0.92
N VAL A 108 18.12 -12.28 -1.32
CA VAL A 108 18.54 -12.26 -2.74
C VAL A 108 17.53 -12.93 -3.68
N PRO A 109 16.93 -14.10 -3.37
CA PRO A 109 15.99 -14.77 -4.27
C PRO A 109 14.54 -14.24 -4.20
N ALA A 110 14.26 -13.16 -3.46
CA ALA A 110 12.89 -12.66 -3.26
C ALA A 110 12.17 -12.37 -4.57
N ARG A 111 12.85 -11.76 -5.57
CA ARG A 111 12.28 -11.49 -6.88
C ARG A 111 11.94 -12.75 -7.66
N GLU A 112 12.80 -13.76 -7.62
CA GLU A 112 12.58 -15.04 -8.29
C GLU A 112 11.41 -15.81 -7.68
N VAL A 113 11.29 -15.74 -6.35
CA VAL A 113 10.14 -16.35 -5.65
C VAL A 113 8.85 -15.64 -6.02
N LEU A 114 8.83 -14.31 -6.03
CA LEU A 114 7.65 -13.55 -6.45
C LEU A 114 7.27 -13.85 -7.90
N ALA A 115 8.22 -13.96 -8.82
CA ALA A 115 7.96 -14.25 -10.21
C ALA A 115 7.31 -15.64 -10.46
N LYS A 116 7.49 -16.57 -9.53
CA LYS A 116 6.81 -17.87 -9.56
C LYS A 116 5.36 -17.83 -9.06
N LEU A 117 5.04 -16.84 -8.24
CA LEU A 117 3.74 -16.75 -7.54
C LEU A 117 2.80 -15.72 -8.18
N VAL A 118 3.36 -14.69 -8.79
CA VAL A 118 2.61 -13.54 -9.29
C VAL A 118 2.98 -13.31 -10.75
N PRO A 119 2.02 -13.23 -11.68
CA PRO A 119 2.26 -13.06 -13.11
C PRO A 119 2.62 -11.59 -13.45
N LEU A 120 3.67 -11.09 -12.85
CA LEU A 120 4.24 -9.75 -13.10
C LEU A 120 5.71 -9.88 -13.48
N ASP A 121 6.17 -8.93 -14.29
CA ASP A 121 7.60 -8.79 -14.59
C ASP A 121 8.33 -8.06 -13.47
N PHE A 122 9.04 -8.81 -12.63
CA PHE A 122 9.85 -8.28 -11.54
C PHE A 122 11.28 -7.88 -11.97
N HIS A 123 11.54 -7.80 -13.28
CA HIS A 123 12.86 -7.34 -13.75
C HIS A 123 13.13 -5.90 -13.26
N PRO A 124 14.35 -5.56 -12.80
CA PRO A 124 14.65 -4.24 -12.24
C PRO A 124 14.37 -3.04 -13.16
N LYS A 125 14.38 -3.25 -14.48
CA LYS A 125 14.04 -2.20 -15.45
C LYS A 125 12.54 -1.93 -15.54
N THR A 126 11.71 -2.92 -15.25
CA THR A 126 10.24 -2.84 -15.31
C THR A 126 9.67 -2.55 -13.93
N PHE A 127 10.17 -3.28 -12.92
CA PHE A 127 9.76 -3.16 -11.53
C PHE A 127 10.93 -2.58 -10.71
N GLY A 128 11.14 -1.29 -10.87
CA GLY A 128 12.17 -0.55 -10.13
C GLY A 128 11.82 -0.39 -8.65
N ALA A 129 12.80 0.02 -7.85
CA ALA A 129 12.53 0.57 -6.52
C ALA A 129 11.81 1.92 -6.71
N GLY A 130 10.67 2.07 -6.04
CA GLY A 130 9.86 3.29 -6.07
C GLY A 130 10.46 4.40 -5.23
#